data_fce328eb8db347dca610729e7d1b4532
#
_entry.id   fce328eb8db347dca610729e7d1b4532
#
_cell.length_a   1.000
_cell.length_b   1.000
_cell.length_c   1.000
_cell.angle_alpha   90.00
_cell.angle_beta   90.00
_cell.angle_gamma   90.00
#
_symmetry.space_group_name_H-M   'P 1'
#
loop_
_entity.id
_entity.type
_entity.pdbx_description
1 polymer ?
#
loop_
_entity_poly.entity_id
_entity_poly.type
_entity_poly.pdbx_seq_one_letter_code
_entity_poly.pdbx_strand_id
1 'polypeptide(L)'
;MPQETNFEAIKAEILNRAKAAHTCIEQYGRAYKSETLYELCNVIKDNFYWCSNNKVITSDLLMQYREDFAQNDIFINISIRSGFLLCDNATVEACDNATVEACGNATVKARGNATVEACDNATVKACGNATVKACGNATVKARDNA
;
A
#
# COMPACT_ATOMS: atom_id res chain seq x y z
N MET A 1 -0.74 10.99 -25.01
CA MET A 1 -1.78 10.72 -24.00
C MET A 1 -1.16 10.81 -22.61
N PRO A 2 -1.75 11.61 -21.71
CA PRO A 2 -1.17 11.76 -20.36
C PRO A 2 -1.01 10.44 -19.61
N GLN A 3 -1.97 9.53 -19.74
CA GLN A 3 -1.92 8.24 -19.05
C GLN A 3 -0.79 7.36 -19.52
N GLU A 4 -0.53 7.33 -20.82
CA GLU A 4 0.58 6.54 -21.36
C GLU A 4 1.92 7.07 -20.88
N THR A 5 2.06 8.41 -20.87
CA THR A 5 3.27 9.05 -20.38
C THR A 5 3.51 8.73 -18.92
N ASN A 6 2.45 8.80 -18.10
CA ASN A 6 2.58 8.50 -16.67
C ASN A 6 2.89 7.03 -16.45
N PHE A 7 2.25 6.13 -17.20
CA PHE A 7 2.54 4.70 -17.06
C PHE A 7 4.03 4.41 -17.31
N GLU A 8 4.60 4.95 -18.37
CA GLU A 8 6.02 4.71 -18.66
C GLU A 8 6.93 5.24 -17.55
N ALA A 9 6.64 6.44 -17.05
CA ALA A 9 7.41 7.02 -15.95
C ALA A 9 7.27 6.22 -14.67
N ILE A 10 6.06 5.82 -14.32
CA ILE A 10 5.78 5.02 -13.13
C ILE A 10 6.49 3.66 -13.24
N LYS A 11 6.37 3.01 -14.38
CA LYS A 11 6.99 1.70 -14.61
C LYS A 11 8.51 1.77 -14.48
N ALA A 12 9.13 2.77 -15.09
CA ALA A 12 10.58 2.95 -14.99
C ALA A 12 11.04 3.11 -13.54
N GLU A 13 10.31 3.91 -12.76
CA GLU A 13 10.64 4.13 -11.37
C GLU A 13 10.45 2.86 -10.52
N ILE A 14 9.35 2.14 -10.73
CA ILE A 14 9.07 0.89 -10.03
C ILE A 14 10.16 -0.14 -10.32
N LEU A 15 10.54 -0.31 -11.59
CA LEU A 15 11.57 -1.27 -11.98
C LEU A 15 12.93 -0.91 -11.37
N ASN A 16 13.30 0.36 -11.35
CA ASN A 16 14.52 0.81 -10.71
C ASN A 16 14.55 0.47 -9.22
N ARG A 17 13.47 0.76 -8.53
CA ARG A 17 13.36 0.50 -7.09
C ARG A 17 13.32 -0.98 -6.78
N ALA A 18 12.62 -1.76 -7.61
CA ALA A 18 12.55 -3.21 -7.45
C ALA A 18 13.92 -3.85 -7.65
N LYS A 19 14.68 -3.38 -8.63
CA LYS A 19 16.03 -3.87 -8.87
C LYS A 19 16.96 -3.55 -7.70
N ALA A 20 16.87 -2.33 -7.18
CA ALA A 20 17.68 -1.92 -6.02
C ALA A 20 17.31 -2.72 -4.76
N ALA A 21 16.07 -3.16 -4.65
CA ALA A 21 15.59 -3.94 -3.52
C ALA A 21 15.82 -5.45 -3.68
N HIS A 22 16.45 -5.88 -4.77
CA HIS A 22 16.72 -7.29 -5.05
C HIS A 22 15.46 -8.16 -5.13
N THR A 23 14.45 -7.65 -5.85
CA THR A 23 13.21 -8.37 -6.11
C THR A 23 13.50 -9.70 -6.81
N CYS A 24 12.75 -10.74 -6.49
CA CYS A 24 12.91 -12.01 -7.16
C CYS A 24 12.65 -11.90 -8.67
N ILE A 25 13.28 -12.78 -9.43
CA ILE A 25 13.24 -12.74 -10.90
C ILE A 25 11.81 -12.84 -11.41
N GLU A 26 11.00 -13.68 -10.79
CA GLU A 26 9.60 -13.88 -11.22
C GLU A 26 8.78 -12.59 -11.12
N GLN A 27 8.81 -11.95 -9.95
CA GLN A 27 8.01 -10.74 -9.73
C GLN A 27 8.54 -9.55 -10.53
N TYR A 28 9.85 -9.43 -10.63
CA TYR A 28 10.45 -8.40 -11.48
C TYR A 28 10.04 -8.61 -12.94
N GLY A 29 10.06 -9.87 -13.40
CA GLY A 29 9.65 -10.21 -14.75
C GLY A 29 8.18 -9.86 -15.03
N ARG A 30 7.30 -10.10 -14.05
CA ARG A 30 5.89 -9.70 -14.18
C ARG A 30 5.76 -8.19 -14.38
N ALA A 31 6.45 -7.42 -13.56
CA ALA A 31 6.43 -5.95 -13.66
C ALA A 31 7.02 -5.48 -14.98
N TYR A 32 8.13 -6.07 -15.39
CA TYR A 32 8.79 -5.73 -16.65
C TYR A 32 7.89 -5.99 -17.86
N LYS A 33 7.13 -7.08 -17.83
CA LYS A 33 6.25 -7.47 -18.94
C LYS A 33 4.91 -6.74 -18.94
N SER A 34 4.61 -5.96 -17.89
CA SER A 34 3.33 -5.24 -17.83
C SER A 34 3.24 -4.24 -18.98
N GLU A 35 2.09 -4.21 -19.62
CA GLU A 35 1.84 -3.33 -20.78
C GLU A 35 0.89 -2.19 -20.41
N THR A 36 0.24 -2.28 -19.25
CA THR A 36 -0.69 -1.26 -18.79
C THR A 36 -0.40 -0.97 -17.30
N LEU A 37 -0.84 0.20 -16.86
CA LEU A 37 -0.74 0.55 -15.44
C LEU A 37 -1.55 -0.41 -14.58
N TYR A 38 -2.69 -0.88 -15.08
CA TYR A 38 -3.51 -1.87 -14.40
C TYR A 38 -2.70 -3.14 -14.09
N GLU A 39 -2.01 -3.67 -15.10
CA GLU A 39 -1.18 -4.87 -14.92
C GLU A 39 -0.05 -4.64 -13.93
N LEU A 40 0.64 -3.51 -14.03
CA LEU A 40 1.72 -3.15 -13.12
C LEU A 40 1.20 -3.02 -11.68
N CYS A 41 0.07 -2.36 -11.50
CA CYS A 41 -0.52 -2.20 -10.17
C CYS A 41 -0.97 -3.53 -9.58
N ASN A 42 -1.39 -4.50 -10.41
CA ASN A 42 -1.72 -5.83 -9.92
C ASN A 42 -0.49 -6.53 -9.33
N VAL A 43 0.67 -6.37 -9.95
CA VAL A 43 1.91 -6.92 -9.39
C VAL A 43 2.23 -6.27 -8.04
N ILE A 44 2.07 -4.95 -7.95
CA ILE A 44 2.30 -4.22 -6.71
C ILE A 44 1.34 -4.69 -5.62
N LYS A 45 0.06 -4.84 -5.94
CA LYS A 45 -0.96 -5.28 -4.97
C LYS A 45 -0.69 -6.69 -4.48
N ASP A 46 -0.24 -7.59 -5.35
CA ASP A 46 0.12 -8.96 -4.96
C ASP A 46 1.31 -9.00 -4.01
N ASN A 47 2.10 -7.94 -3.97
CA ASN A 47 3.31 -7.84 -3.15
C ASN A 47 3.31 -6.57 -2.29
N PHE A 48 2.13 -6.12 -1.87
CA PHE A 48 1.95 -4.77 -1.33
C PHE A 48 2.84 -4.47 -0.12
N TYR A 49 2.82 -5.34 0.88
CA TYR A 49 3.63 -5.13 2.08
C TYR A 49 5.12 -5.20 1.77
N TRP A 50 5.52 -6.13 0.93
CA TRP A 50 6.91 -6.24 0.51
C TRP A 50 7.36 -4.97 -0.22
N CYS A 51 6.52 -4.48 -1.13
CA CYS A 51 6.83 -3.25 -1.89
C CYS A 51 6.99 -2.04 -0.97
N SER A 52 6.13 -1.93 0.03
CA SER A 52 6.22 -0.83 0.99
C SER A 52 7.47 -0.97 1.86
N ASN A 53 7.70 -2.16 2.42
CA ASN A 53 8.82 -2.40 3.33
C ASN A 53 10.17 -2.22 2.65
N ASN A 54 10.24 -2.48 1.36
CA ASN A 54 11.49 -2.38 0.58
C ASN A 54 11.57 -1.11 -0.27
N LYS A 55 10.68 -0.15 -0.03
CA LYS A 55 10.70 1.17 -0.67
C LYS A 55 10.50 1.12 -2.18
N VAL A 56 9.90 0.06 -2.70
CA VAL A 56 9.47 0.01 -4.10
C VAL A 56 8.32 0.99 -4.31
N ILE A 57 7.39 1.04 -3.35
CA ILE A 57 6.40 2.12 -3.27
C ILE A 57 6.68 2.95 -2.02
N THR A 58 6.50 4.26 -2.14
CA THR A 58 6.67 5.20 -1.04
C THR A 58 5.55 6.23 -1.10
N SER A 59 5.36 6.95 0.01
CA SER A 59 4.36 8.01 0.03
C SER A 59 4.62 9.06 -1.06
N ASP A 60 5.88 9.42 -1.28
CA ASP A 60 6.24 10.40 -2.30
C ASP A 60 5.84 9.94 -3.70
N LEU A 61 6.13 8.69 -4.05
CA LEU A 61 5.76 8.15 -5.35
C LEU A 61 4.24 8.10 -5.54
N LEU A 62 3.53 7.60 -4.53
CA LEU A 62 2.08 7.49 -4.61
C LEU A 62 1.41 8.87 -4.66
N MET A 63 1.95 9.86 -3.93
CA MET A 63 1.42 11.22 -3.98
C MET A 63 1.66 11.87 -5.35
N GLN A 64 2.81 11.61 -5.95
CA GLN A 64 3.16 12.18 -7.26
C GLN A 64 2.18 11.73 -8.35
N TYR A 65 1.73 10.49 -8.30
CA TYR A 65 0.82 9.91 -9.28
C TYR A 65 -0.46 9.43 -8.63
N ARG A 66 -0.99 10.23 -7.70
CA ARG A 66 -2.10 9.83 -6.84
C ARG A 66 -3.33 9.36 -7.60
N GLU A 67 -3.71 10.10 -8.65
CA GLU A 67 -4.90 9.76 -9.43
C GLU A 67 -4.71 8.46 -10.21
N ASP A 68 -3.54 8.28 -10.79
CA ASP A 68 -3.23 7.06 -11.55
C ASP A 68 -3.29 5.81 -10.66
N PHE A 69 -2.70 5.89 -9.48
CA PHE A 69 -2.74 4.77 -8.54
C PHE A 69 -4.16 4.54 -8.01
N ALA A 70 -4.90 5.61 -7.71
CA ALA A 70 -6.27 5.49 -7.20
C ALA A 70 -7.20 4.81 -8.19
N GLN A 71 -7.04 5.06 -9.48
CA GLN A 71 -7.81 4.40 -10.53
C GLN A 71 -7.55 2.90 -10.55
N ASN A 72 -6.47 2.44 -9.95
CA ASN A 72 -6.08 1.04 -9.87
C ASN A 72 -6.13 0.50 -8.45
N ASP A 73 -6.91 1.13 -7.58
CA ASP A 73 -7.19 0.69 -6.22
C ASP A 73 -5.98 0.73 -5.28
N ILE A 74 -5.02 1.59 -5.56
CA ILE A 74 -3.89 1.87 -4.67
C ILE A 74 -4.00 3.32 -4.22
N PHE A 75 -4.12 3.54 -2.91
CA PHE A 75 -4.40 4.85 -2.32
C PHE A 75 -3.31 5.27 -1.36
N ILE A 76 -3.24 6.57 -1.10
CA ILE A 76 -2.26 7.16 -0.19
C ILE A 76 -2.95 8.16 0.73
N ASN A 77 -2.82 7.94 2.04
CA ASN A 77 -3.22 8.88 3.10
C ASN A 77 -4.68 9.35 3.04
N ILE A 78 -5.58 8.49 2.59
CA ILE A 78 -7.02 8.76 2.60
C ILE A 78 -7.79 7.58 3.18
N SER A 79 -8.99 7.83 3.68
CA SER A 79 -9.84 6.75 4.17
C SER A 79 -10.42 5.96 3.02
N ILE A 80 -10.45 4.63 3.15
CA ILE A 80 -10.93 3.73 2.08
C ILE A 80 -11.86 2.66 2.65
N ARG A 81 -12.68 2.07 1.77
CA ARG A 81 -13.51 0.92 2.08
C ARG A 81 -13.03 -0.37 1.45
N SER A 82 -12.29 -0.26 0.37
CA SER A 82 -11.70 -1.41 -0.31
C SER A 82 -10.42 -0.97 -0.99
N GLY A 83 -9.65 -1.93 -1.48
CA GLY A 83 -8.39 -1.64 -2.15
C GLY A 83 -7.22 -1.61 -1.18
N PHE A 84 -6.14 -1.00 -1.61
CA PHE A 84 -4.87 -0.99 -0.90
C PHE A 84 -4.49 0.44 -0.53
N LEU A 85 -4.07 0.64 0.70
CA LEU A 85 -3.74 1.96 1.22
C LEU A 85 -2.36 1.96 1.86
N LEU A 86 -1.53 2.90 1.45
CA LEU A 86 -0.32 3.25 2.20
C LEU A 86 -0.65 4.47 3.06
N CYS A 87 -0.47 4.35 4.36
CA CYS A 87 -0.73 5.44 5.30
C CYS A 87 0.57 5.79 6.01
N ASP A 88 1.05 7.01 5.77
CA ASP A 88 2.32 7.49 6.30
C ASP A 88 2.09 8.84 6.97
N ASN A 89 2.19 8.88 8.29
CA ASN A 89 2.00 10.09 9.12
C ASN A 89 0.60 10.72 9.00
N ALA A 90 -0.40 9.96 8.57
CA ALA A 90 -1.76 10.47 8.40
C ALA A 90 -2.73 9.70 9.29
N THR A 91 -3.93 10.25 9.47
CA THR A 91 -5.01 9.60 10.19
C THR A 91 -6.08 9.18 9.20
N VAL A 92 -6.39 7.89 9.14
CA VAL A 92 -7.36 7.34 8.17
C VAL A 92 -8.30 6.35 8.82
N GLU A 93 -9.40 6.08 8.14
CA GLU A 93 -10.31 4.98 8.46
C GLU A 93 -10.26 3.96 7.33
N ALA A 94 -10.18 2.69 7.67
CA ALA A 94 -10.21 1.60 6.72
C ALA A 94 -11.28 0.61 7.15
N CYS A 95 -12.18 0.27 6.26
CA CYS A 95 -13.27 -0.65 6.61
C CYS A 95 -13.51 -1.66 5.48
N ASP A 96 -14.45 -2.56 5.73
CA ASP A 96 -14.81 -3.63 4.81
C ASP A 96 -13.60 -4.47 4.44
N ASN A 97 -13.16 -4.51 3.18
CA ASN A 97 -12.07 -5.38 2.74
C ASN A 97 -10.77 -4.62 2.46
N ALA A 98 -10.58 -3.45 3.04
CA ALA A 98 -9.39 -2.65 2.81
C ALA A 98 -8.13 -3.35 3.34
N THR A 99 -7.02 -3.18 2.62
CA THR A 99 -5.70 -3.65 3.03
C THR A 99 -4.82 -2.42 3.23
N VAL A 100 -4.22 -2.30 4.42
CA VAL A 100 -3.48 -1.10 4.81
C VAL A 100 -2.06 -1.43 5.25
N GLU A 101 -1.12 -0.67 4.74
CA GLU A 101 0.23 -0.60 5.29
C GLU A 101 0.37 0.74 6.00
N ALA A 102 0.57 0.71 7.32
CA ALA A 102 0.70 1.92 8.14
C ALA A 102 2.13 2.06 8.64
N CYS A 103 2.71 3.22 8.44
CA CYS A 103 4.10 3.46 8.85
C CYS A 103 4.26 4.89 9.39
N GLY A 104 5.46 5.21 9.85
CA GLY A 104 5.71 6.50 10.49
C GLY A 104 4.84 6.66 11.72
N ASN A 105 4.18 7.81 11.84
CA ASN A 105 3.26 8.10 12.95
C ASN A 105 1.79 7.98 12.54
N ALA A 106 1.50 7.10 11.57
CA ALA A 106 0.15 6.92 11.05
C ALA A 106 -0.81 6.46 12.15
N THR A 107 -2.07 6.87 12.03
CA THR A 107 -3.16 6.42 12.88
C THR A 107 -4.24 5.83 12.00
N VAL A 108 -4.61 4.57 12.26
CA VAL A 108 -5.60 3.85 11.45
C VAL A 108 -6.72 3.35 12.34
N LYS A 109 -7.96 3.64 11.94
CA LYS A 109 -9.15 3.01 12.51
C LYS A 109 -9.60 1.94 11.52
N ALA A 110 -9.51 0.68 11.92
CA ALA A 110 -9.84 -0.46 11.06
C ALA A 110 -11.11 -1.14 11.53
N ARG A 111 -12.02 -1.40 10.59
CA ARG A 111 -13.32 -2.01 10.88
C ARG A 111 -13.65 -3.06 9.80
N GLY A 112 -14.72 -3.81 10.05
CA GLY A 112 -15.13 -4.85 9.12
C GLY A 112 -14.07 -5.92 9.00
N ASN A 113 -13.69 -6.26 7.78
CA ASN A 113 -12.66 -7.27 7.51
C ASN A 113 -11.33 -6.65 7.06
N ALA A 114 -11.08 -5.41 7.43
CA ALA A 114 -9.85 -4.73 7.04
C ALA A 114 -8.62 -5.45 7.59
N THR A 115 -7.55 -5.46 6.80
CA THR A 115 -6.27 -6.04 7.19
C THR A 115 -5.24 -4.92 7.25
N VAL A 116 -4.55 -4.80 8.38
CA VAL A 116 -3.57 -3.72 8.59
C VAL A 116 -2.23 -4.31 8.99
N GLU A 117 -1.18 -3.91 8.30
CA GLU A 117 0.18 -4.13 8.78
C GLU A 117 0.73 -2.79 9.27
N ALA A 118 1.09 -2.73 10.55
CA ALA A 118 1.53 -1.50 11.20
C ALA A 118 2.99 -1.60 11.61
N CYS A 119 3.78 -0.61 11.24
CA CYS A 119 5.21 -0.55 11.55
C CYS A 119 5.56 0.80 12.18
N ASP A 120 6.80 0.96 12.56
CA ASP A 120 7.34 2.19 13.16
C ASP A 120 6.53 2.59 14.40
N ASN A 121 5.99 3.80 14.45
CA ASN A 121 5.22 4.29 15.58
C ASN A 121 3.72 4.38 15.27
N ALA A 122 3.25 3.59 14.32
CA ALA A 122 1.84 3.62 13.92
C ALA A 122 0.92 3.20 15.06
N THR A 123 -0.27 3.78 15.09
CA THR A 123 -1.31 3.44 16.06
C THR A 123 -2.52 2.90 15.31
N VAL A 124 -3.02 1.74 15.71
CA VAL A 124 -4.17 1.11 15.07
C VAL A 124 -5.25 0.85 16.11
N LYS A 125 -6.46 1.29 15.80
CA LYS A 125 -7.66 0.92 16.56
C LYS A 125 -8.47 0.00 15.67
N ALA A 126 -8.60 -1.26 16.08
CA ALA A 126 -9.25 -2.29 15.28
C ALA A 126 -10.48 -2.82 15.97
N CYS A 127 -11.56 -3.01 15.20
CA CYS A 127 -12.78 -3.62 15.70
C CYS A 127 -13.43 -4.46 14.61
N GLY A 128 -14.54 -5.12 14.94
CA GLY A 128 -15.15 -6.08 14.04
C GLY A 128 -14.26 -7.29 13.83
N ASN A 129 -14.03 -7.67 12.60
CA ASN A 129 -13.16 -8.81 12.25
C ASN A 129 -11.83 -8.36 11.66
N ALA A 130 -11.39 -7.14 11.94
CA ALA A 130 -10.15 -6.61 11.40
C ALA A 130 -8.95 -7.45 11.89
N THR A 131 -7.96 -7.61 11.02
CA THR A 131 -6.73 -8.32 11.33
C THR A 131 -5.58 -7.33 11.33
N VAL A 132 -4.77 -7.32 12.40
CA VAL A 132 -3.65 -6.40 12.51
C VAL A 132 -2.37 -7.17 12.79
N LYS A 133 -1.35 -6.89 12.00
CA LYS A 133 0.00 -7.35 12.26
C LYS A 133 0.84 -6.13 12.61
N ALA A 134 1.44 -6.14 13.80
CA ALA A 134 2.19 -4.98 14.28
C ALA A 134 3.65 -5.33 14.49
N CYS A 135 4.52 -4.40 14.11
CA CYS A 135 5.95 -4.53 14.34
C CYS A 135 6.52 -3.18 14.82
N GLY A 136 7.79 -3.16 15.17
CA GLY A 136 8.43 -1.96 15.67
C GLY A 136 7.77 -1.47 16.97
N ASN A 137 7.47 -0.19 17.03
CA ASN A 137 6.85 0.44 18.20
C ASN A 137 5.35 0.71 17.98
N ALA A 138 4.72 -0.04 17.09
CA ALA A 138 3.29 0.16 16.79
C ALA A 138 2.43 -0.15 18.01
N THR A 139 1.36 0.61 18.16
CA THR A 139 0.38 0.45 19.25
C THR A 139 -0.94 -0.01 18.65
N VAL A 140 -1.49 -1.10 19.18
CA VAL A 140 -2.75 -1.65 18.70
C VAL A 140 -3.76 -1.75 19.82
N LYS A 141 -4.95 -1.22 19.58
CA LYS A 141 -6.11 -1.44 20.45
C LYS A 141 -7.12 -2.23 19.64
N ALA A 142 -7.42 -3.44 20.07
CA ALA A 142 -8.31 -4.33 19.36
C ALA A 142 -9.54 -4.62 20.19
N ARG A 143 -10.73 -4.61 19.55
CA ARG A 143 -12.01 -4.93 20.19
C ARG A 143 -12.76 -5.93 19.32
N ASP A 144 -13.81 -6.50 19.89
CA ASP A 144 -14.66 -7.49 19.21
C ASP A 144 -13.81 -8.69 18.78
N ASN A 145 -13.79 -9.04 17.52
CA ASN A 145 -13.04 -10.17 17.00
C ASN A 145 -11.72 -9.77 16.33
N ALA A 146 -11.33 -8.54 16.51
CA ALA A 146 -10.08 -8.06 15.91
C ALA A 146 -8.85 -8.56 16.66
#